data_5b0406ed942e92efc1eac281d7b6f1f9
#
_entry.id   5b0406ed942e92efc1eac281d7b6f1f9
#
_cell.length_a   1.000
_cell.length_b   1.000
_cell.length_c   1.000
_cell.angle_alpha   90.00
_cell.angle_beta   90.00
_cell.angle_gamma   90.00
#
_symmetry.space_group_name_H-M   'P 1'
#
loop_
_entity.id
_entity.type
_entity.pdbx_description
1 polymer ?
#
loop_
_entity_poly.entity_id
_entity_poly.type
_entity_poly.pdbx_seq_one_letter_code
_entity_poly.pdbx_strand_id
1 'polypeptide(L)'
;LESEGWVVKLQNGAKKLLLRPQGTGMWSADWNEDKRIFYVFTSSSEFEQNKGYNPTQVLAKLRFNDDFSECAKWLLKEGYGNFTSDKNEKPKKETQKPIEIKATIDETDSHVADESEITDYLTQWRNGTFIKGLSTGIEGLDKYFLFKRGNFNVVNGIDNIGKSTGMWYLCLLSALFHDWKWLIYSNENRAGAVTKKMIEFYWGLNVRSQTEAQYNEAYNFVKEHFTIISNKKMYNYMDLLKITTIENAKKKHDGLLVDPYNSLMISLSENSKLSTHEYHYQAASEMQLYSHKEDTCIYLSCHVITSALREQGKAPKKGDTEGGAKFANKADDFMTFHRLPYDPEKMNEMQIHVRKIKEVETGGGYTPEGQPFILRLKAGFAAYEDEYGFDPIEQWRFRGKEALKGKQEKITYPDKYSTPIKDQIKPNGDFDNQKNETAIQVTNGTFVPKETDGLF
;
A
#
# COMPACT_ATOMS: atom_id res chain seq x y z
N LEU A 1 -34.90 15.61 23.07
CA LEU A 1 -35.29 15.65 21.65
C LEU A 1 -36.80 15.69 21.48
N GLU A 2 -37.57 14.81 22.10
CA GLU A 2 -39.02 14.77 21.99
C GLU A 2 -39.69 16.05 22.56
N SER A 3 -39.16 16.57 23.68
CA SER A 3 -39.60 17.86 24.25
C SER A 3 -39.35 19.06 23.33
N GLU A 4 -38.46 18.91 22.38
CA GLU A 4 -38.11 19.95 21.37
C GLU A 4 -38.74 19.65 20.00
N GLY A 5 -39.76 18.78 19.98
CA GLY A 5 -40.58 18.51 18.79
C GLY A 5 -40.02 17.47 17.83
N TRP A 6 -38.99 16.75 18.16
CA TRP A 6 -38.53 15.60 17.39
C TRP A 6 -39.41 14.39 17.66
N VAL A 7 -39.84 13.71 16.62
CA VAL A 7 -40.82 12.61 16.71
C VAL A 7 -40.13 11.28 16.40
N VAL A 8 -40.20 10.33 17.30
CA VAL A 8 -39.75 8.94 17.03
C VAL A 8 -40.73 8.29 16.06
N LYS A 9 -40.25 7.87 14.88
CA LYS A 9 -41.03 7.22 13.83
C LYS A 9 -40.85 5.70 13.85
N LEU A 10 -39.67 5.22 14.21
CA LEU A 10 -39.38 3.80 14.28
C LEU A 10 -38.33 3.55 15.38
N GLN A 11 -38.51 2.44 16.08
CA GLN A 11 -37.51 1.94 17.04
C GLN A 11 -37.15 0.50 16.67
N ASN A 12 -35.84 0.21 16.58
CA ASN A 12 -35.30 -1.11 16.34
C ASN A 12 -34.13 -1.35 17.30
N GLY A 13 -34.38 -2.11 18.38
CA GLY A 13 -33.44 -2.29 19.46
C GLY A 13 -33.04 -0.95 20.10
N ALA A 14 -31.76 -0.72 20.26
CA ALA A 14 -31.19 0.53 20.81
C ALA A 14 -31.23 1.73 19.86
N LYS A 15 -31.71 1.54 18.62
CA LYS A 15 -31.73 2.60 17.60
C LYS A 15 -33.14 3.16 17.37
N LYS A 16 -33.31 4.47 17.56
CA LYS A 16 -34.55 5.21 17.28
C LYS A 16 -34.34 6.11 16.07
N LEU A 17 -35.22 6.03 15.07
CA LEU A 17 -35.26 6.92 13.93
C LEU A 17 -36.22 8.08 14.21
N LEU A 18 -35.73 9.30 14.08
CA LEU A 18 -36.47 10.50 14.45
C LEU A 18 -36.73 11.38 13.22
N LEU A 19 -37.93 11.99 13.22
CA LEU A 19 -38.28 13.05 12.31
C LEU A 19 -38.12 14.38 13.01
N ARG A 20 -37.52 15.34 12.33
CA ARG A 20 -37.35 16.71 12.83
C ARG A 20 -38.67 17.44 13.03
N PRO A 21 -38.71 18.49 13.84
CA PRO A 21 -39.91 19.36 13.93
C PRO A 21 -40.32 19.84 12.55
N GLN A 22 -41.62 19.86 12.30
CA GLN A 22 -42.25 20.26 11.02
C GLN A 22 -41.73 19.50 9.77
N GLY A 23 -40.99 18.40 9.92
CA GLY A 23 -40.58 17.56 8.81
C GLY A 23 -41.70 16.73 8.22
N THR A 24 -41.70 16.52 6.90
CA THR A 24 -42.70 15.73 6.17
C THR A 24 -42.16 14.39 5.63
N GLY A 25 -40.85 14.12 5.84
CA GLY A 25 -40.17 12.91 5.36
C GLY A 25 -40.36 11.70 6.27
N MET A 26 -39.65 10.60 5.96
CA MET A 26 -39.70 9.39 6.78
C MET A 26 -38.93 9.55 8.10
N TRP A 27 -37.69 10.04 8.05
CA TRP A 27 -36.83 10.35 9.21
C TRP A 27 -35.76 11.35 8.84
N SER A 28 -35.22 12.05 9.82
CA SER A 28 -34.20 13.10 9.66
C SER A 28 -32.92 12.82 10.45
N ALA A 29 -33.00 11.97 11.47
CA ALA A 29 -31.90 11.63 12.34
C ALA A 29 -32.10 10.24 12.98
N ASP A 30 -31.05 9.68 13.58
CA ASP A 30 -31.16 8.55 14.51
C ASP A 30 -30.58 8.87 15.88
N TRP A 31 -31.10 8.24 16.92
CA TRP A 31 -30.56 8.18 18.25
C TRP A 31 -30.16 6.74 18.57
N ASN A 32 -28.91 6.53 18.94
CA ASN A 32 -28.42 5.23 19.41
C ASN A 32 -28.26 5.26 20.93
N GLU A 33 -29.06 4.48 21.65
CA GLU A 33 -29.08 4.47 23.12
C GLU A 33 -27.80 3.91 23.72
N ASP A 34 -27.22 2.84 23.14
CA ASP A 34 -25.99 2.22 23.64
C ASP A 34 -24.77 3.14 23.47
N LYS A 35 -24.67 3.77 22.29
CA LYS A 35 -23.56 4.70 21.98
C LYS A 35 -23.80 6.10 22.50
N ARG A 36 -25.03 6.41 22.90
CA ARG A 36 -25.47 7.77 23.29
C ARG A 36 -25.11 8.82 22.26
N ILE A 37 -25.38 8.53 20.97
CA ILE A 37 -25.09 9.42 19.85
C ILE A 37 -26.37 9.71 19.08
N PHE A 38 -26.59 11.01 18.80
CA PHE A 38 -27.60 11.53 17.92
C PHE A 38 -26.95 11.86 16.57
N TYR A 39 -27.32 11.14 15.50
CA TYR A 39 -26.73 11.33 14.18
C TYR A 39 -27.77 11.92 13.22
N VAL A 40 -27.40 13.02 12.53
CA VAL A 40 -28.32 13.80 11.69
C VAL A 40 -28.05 13.55 10.21
N PHE A 41 -29.10 13.22 9.45
CA PHE A 41 -29.04 12.96 8.02
C PHE A 41 -29.46 14.16 7.16
N THR A 42 -30.23 15.09 7.72
CA THR A 42 -30.82 16.23 7.00
C THR A 42 -30.01 17.49 7.15
N SER A 43 -29.99 18.32 6.11
CA SER A 43 -29.45 19.69 6.17
C SER A 43 -30.49 20.73 6.63
N SER A 44 -31.75 20.30 6.86
CA SER A 44 -32.87 21.20 7.20
C SER A 44 -33.21 21.17 8.70
N SER A 45 -32.21 21.13 9.55
CA SER A 45 -32.33 21.23 11.00
C SER A 45 -31.24 22.15 11.53
N GLU A 46 -31.31 22.51 12.82
CA GLU A 46 -30.28 23.27 13.53
C GLU A 46 -28.95 22.55 13.67
N PHE A 47 -28.91 21.26 13.35
CA PHE A 47 -27.70 20.42 13.41
C PHE A 47 -27.06 20.30 12.04
N GLU A 48 -25.74 20.16 12.02
CA GLU A 48 -24.99 19.92 10.78
C GLU A 48 -25.31 18.51 10.21
N GLN A 49 -25.54 18.44 8.91
CA GLN A 49 -25.80 17.18 8.22
C GLN A 49 -24.60 16.20 8.30
N ASN A 50 -24.91 14.92 8.41
CA ASN A 50 -23.91 13.83 8.48
C ASN A 50 -22.96 13.92 9.66
N LYS A 51 -23.44 14.44 10.79
CA LYS A 51 -22.67 14.61 12.01
C LYS A 51 -23.36 13.96 13.21
N GLY A 52 -22.54 13.35 14.08
CA GLY A 52 -22.97 12.78 15.35
C GLY A 52 -22.77 13.76 16.50
N TYR A 53 -23.72 13.79 17.43
CA TYR A 53 -23.73 14.66 18.61
C TYR A 53 -23.92 13.83 19.86
N ASN A 54 -23.15 14.08 20.91
CA ASN A 54 -23.40 13.51 22.24
C ASN A 54 -24.57 14.26 22.95
N PRO A 55 -25.13 13.71 24.04
CA PRO A 55 -26.27 14.30 24.75
C PRO A 55 -26.06 15.78 25.16
N THR A 56 -24.86 16.12 25.65
CA THR A 56 -24.53 17.47 26.08
C THR A 56 -24.48 18.43 24.89
N GLN A 57 -23.94 18.02 23.75
CA GLN A 57 -23.91 18.81 22.51
C GLN A 57 -25.33 19.04 21.99
N VAL A 58 -26.18 18.00 22.02
CA VAL A 58 -27.61 18.14 21.64
C VAL A 58 -28.32 19.15 22.54
N LEU A 59 -28.11 19.05 23.85
CA LEU A 59 -28.73 19.92 24.81
C LEU A 59 -28.25 21.39 24.66
N ALA A 60 -26.93 21.57 24.54
CA ALA A 60 -26.32 22.89 24.35
C ALA A 60 -26.88 23.58 23.10
N LYS A 61 -27.01 22.84 22.01
CA LYS A 61 -27.54 23.36 20.75
C LYS A 61 -29.02 23.73 20.82
N LEU A 62 -29.84 22.86 21.39
CA LEU A 62 -31.30 23.04 21.43
C LEU A 62 -31.78 24.08 22.44
N ARG A 63 -31.05 24.27 23.56
CA ARG A 63 -31.52 25.13 24.67
C ARG A 63 -30.61 26.28 25.05
N PHE A 64 -29.34 26.19 24.66
CA PHE A 64 -28.32 27.16 25.10
C PHE A 64 -27.58 27.83 23.93
N ASN A 65 -28.10 27.72 22.70
CA ASN A 65 -27.50 28.32 21.50
C ASN A 65 -25.98 28.05 21.36
N ASP A 66 -25.58 26.78 21.57
CA ASP A 66 -24.19 26.32 21.60
C ASP A 66 -23.32 26.86 22.74
N ASP A 67 -23.90 27.50 23.76
CA ASP A 67 -23.17 27.89 24.98
C ASP A 67 -23.01 26.70 25.93
N PHE A 68 -21.87 26.02 25.78
CA PHE A 68 -21.52 24.87 26.62
C PHE A 68 -21.28 25.26 28.09
N SER A 69 -20.89 26.47 28.40
CA SER A 69 -20.65 26.94 29.76
C SER A 69 -21.98 27.09 30.52
N GLU A 70 -22.96 27.67 29.87
CA GLU A 70 -24.29 27.84 30.43
C GLU A 70 -25.02 26.50 30.55
N CYS A 71 -24.90 25.66 29.52
CA CYS A 71 -25.41 24.28 29.53
C CYS A 71 -24.83 23.44 30.68
N ALA A 72 -23.51 23.53 30.93
CA ALA A 72 -22.86 22.85 32.05
C ALA A 72 -23.35 23.33 33.41
N LYS A 73 -23.52 24.63 33.59
CA LYS A 73 -24.08 25.23 34.84
C LYS A 73 -25.50 24.73 35.09
N TRP A 74 -26.32 24.67 34.05
CA TRP A 74 -27.68 24.16 34.11
C TRP A 74 -27.70 22.66 34.48
N LEU A 75 -26.89 21.85 33.82
CA LEU A 75 -26.76 20.40 34.11
C LEU A 75 -26.39 20.14 35.58
N LEU A 76 -25.45 20.96 36.13
CA LEU A 76 -25.06 20.86 37.53
C LEU A 76 -26.21 21.24 38.49
N LYS A 77 -26.98 22.25 38.13
CA LYS A 77 -28.15 22.69 38.94
C LYS A 77 -29.24 21.61 38.97
N GLU A 78 -29.41 20.88 37.85
CA GLU A 78 -30.37 19.77 37.73
C GLU A 78 -29.83 18.45 38.32
N GLY A 79 -28.66 18.43 38.94
CA GLY A 79 -28.07 17.26 39.59
C GLY A 79 -27.31 16.33 38.65
N TYR A 80 -27.02 16.72 37.44
CA TYR A 80 -26.18 15.96 36.50
C TYR A 80 -24.73 16.35 36.64
N GLY A 81 -23.94 15.60 37.41
CA GLY A 81 -22.51 15.83 37.62
C GLY A 81 -22.15 16.02 39.09
N ASN A 82 -20.89 15.85 39.45
CA ASN A 82 -20.35 16.09 40.78
C ASN A 82 -19.52 17.36 40.77
N PHE A 83 -19.80 18.29 41.70
CA PHE A 83 -18.86 19.35 42.07
C PHE A 83 -17.68 18.70 42.81
N THR A 84 -16.53 18.57 42.17
CA THR A 84 -15.30 18.48 42.94
C THR A 84 -14.94 19.89 43.38
N SER A 85 -15.13 20.19 44.67
CA SER A 85 -14.84 21.45 45.31
C SER A 85 -13.35 21.63 45.57
N ASP A 86 -12.52 21.48 44.57
CA ASP A 86 -11.15 21.98 44.59
C ASP A 86 -11.10 23.36 43.90
N LYS A 87 -11.53 24.37 44.68
CA LYS A 87 -11.23 25.76 44.42
C LYS A 87 -9.74 25.97 44.66
N ASN A 88 -8.87 25.62 43.76
CA ASN A 88 -7.56 26.25 43.56
C ASN A 88 -6.66 25.66 42.49
N GLU A 89 -7.19 24.79 41.67
CA GLU A 89 -6.50 24.57 40.40
C GLU A 89 -7.41 25.08 39.27
N LYS A 90 -7.11 26.34 38.77
CA LYS A 90 -7.39 26.58 37.36
C LYS A 90 -6.98 25.29 36.65
N PRO A 91 -7.83 24.73 35.73
CA PRO A 91 -7.30 23.72 34.87
C PRO A 91 -6.05 24.37 34.28
N LYS A 92 -4.89 24.02 34.79
CA LYS A 92 -3.66 24.16 34.04
C LYS A 92 -4.14 23.58 32.71
N LYS A 93 -4.24 24.48 31.67
CA LYS A 93 -3.92 23.95 30.37
C LYS A 93 -2.73 23.10 30.71
N GLU A 94 -2.93 21.77 30.70
CA GLU A 94 -1.84 20.89 30.43
C GLU A 94 -1.34 21.46 29.09
N THR A 95 -0.41 22.39 29.21
CA THR A 95 0.66 22.46 28.25
C THR A 95 1.04 21.02 28.20
N GLN A 96 0.51 20.33 27.18
CA GLN A 96 1.01 19.04 26.79
C GLN A 96 2.50 19.25 26.92
N LYS A 97 3.08 18.69 28.01
CA LYS A 97 4.54 18.58 28.07
C LYS A 97 4.84 18.09 26.68
N PRO A 98 5.73 18.78 25.94
CA PRO A 98 6.11 18.27 24.63
C PRO A 98 6.23 16.78 24.89
N ILE A 99 5.52 15.95 24.15
CA ILE A 99 5.70 14.52 24.21
C ILE A 99 7.20 14.44 24.08
N GLU A 100 7.89 14.20 25.19
CA GLU A 100 9.26 13.72 25.10
C GLU A 100 9.06 12.46 24.27
N ILE A 101 9.19 12.65 22.98
CA ILE A 101 9.62 11.56 22.12
C ILE A 101 10.96 11.25 22.77
N LYS A 102 10.93 10.31 23.73
CA LYS A 102 12.10 9.54 24.03
C LYS A 102 12.38 8.84 22.70
N ALA A 103 13.06 9.58 21.84
CA ALA A 103 13.82 8.93 20.81
C ALA A 103 14.59 7.89 21.58
N THR A 104 14.27 6.63 21.37
CA THR A 104 15.07 5.51 21.79
C THR A 104 16.29 5.51 20.87
N ILE A 105 17.04 6.59 20.96
CA ILE A 105 18.37 6.68 20.37
C ILE A 105 19.19 5.84 21.32
N ASP A 106 19.55 4.65 20.87
CA ASP A 106 20.54 3.83 21.55
C ASP A 106 21.88 4.56 21.32
N GLU A 107 22.47 5.10 22.39
CA GLU A 107 23.75 5.81 22.32
C GLU A 107 24.89 4.90 21.83
N THR A 108 24.67 3.60 21.76
CA THR A 108 25.61 2.60 21.24
C THR A 108 25.50 2.39 19.74
N ASP A 109 24.39 2.82 19.11
CA ASP A 109 24.19 2.68 17.68
C ASP A 109 24.81 3.87 16.91
N SER A 110 25.48 3.58 15.80
CA SER A 110 25.91 4.60 14.86
C SER A 110 24.68 5.23 14.19
N HIS A 111 24.45 6.51 14.42
CA HIS A 111 23.36 7.28 13.79
C HIS A 111 23.77 7.90 12.45
N VAL A 112 25.00 7.67 12.04
CA VAL A 112 25.57 8.17 10.79
C VAL A 112 25.83 6.97 9.90
N ALA A 113 25.48 7.09 8.62
CA ALA A 113 25.75 6.03 7.64
C ALA A 113 27.27 5.75 7.59
N ASP A 114 27.62 4.47 7.48
CA ASP A 114 29.00 4.05 7.35
C ASP A 114 29.60 4.58 6.03
N GLU A 115 30.77 5.21 6.11
CA GLU A 115 31.46 5.73 4.92
C GLU A 115 31.80 4.62 3.93
N SER A 116 32.06 3.40 4.42
CA SER A 116 32.31 2.24 3.55
C SER A 116 31.09 1.87 2.74
N GLU A 117 29.89 1.88 3.35
CA GLU A 117 28.63 1.60 2.67
C GLU A 117 28.36 2.62 1.55
N ILE A 118 28.57 3.90 1.85
CA ILE A 118 28.43 4.99 0.87
C ILE A 118 29.43 4.82 -0.28
N THR A 119 30.69 4.55 0.06
CA THR A 119 31.77 4.39 -0.92
C THR A 119 31.55 3.18 -1.81
N ASP A 120 31.11 2.06 -1.25
CA ASP A 120 30.80 0.84 -1.99
C ASP A 120 29.66 1.06 -2.97
N TYR A 121 28.58 1.71 -2.53
CA TYR A 121 27.45 2.07 -3.39
C TYR A 121 27.90 2.96 -4.55
N LEU A 122 28.63 4.04 -4.28
CA LEU A 122 29.14 4.95 -5.31
C LEU A 122 30.11 4.26 -6.27
N THR A 123 30.94 3.35 -5.76
CA THR A 123 31.89 2.57 -6.55
C THR A 123 31.19 1.63 -7.52
N GLN A 124 30.12 0.96 -7.08
CA GLN A 124 29.29 0.13 -7.96
C GLN A 124 28.66 0.94 -9.10
N TRP A 125 28.13 2.12 -8.77
CA TRP A 125 27.60 3.04 -9.77
C TRP A 125 28.66 3.52 -10.76
N ARG A 126 29.81 3.96 -10.26
CA ARG A 126 30.91 4.45 -11.09
C ARG A 126 31.48 3.39 -12.02
N ASN A 127 31.53 2.15 -11.57
CA ASN A 127 32.08 1.04 -12.34
C ASN A 127 31.05 0.35 -13.24
N GLY A 128 29.78 0.79 -13.20
CA GLY A 128 28.70 0.14 -13.93
C GLY A 128 28.42 -1.31 -13.48
N THR A 129 28.83 -1.66 -12.26
CA THR A 129 28.59 -2.98 -11.64
C THR A 129 27.35 -3.00 -10.79
N PHE A 130 26.57 -1.94 -10.84
CA PHE A 130 25.32 -1.79 -10.12
C PHE A 130 24.33 -2.90 -10.50
N ILE A 131 23.72 -3.52 -9.48
CA ILE A 131 22.82 -4.66 -9.70
C ILE A 131 21.45 -4.14 -10.14
N LYS A 132 21.13 -4.39 -11.40
CA LYS A 132 19.79 -4.22 -11.93
C LYS A 132 18.83 -5.22 -11.29
N GLY A 133 17.57 -4.86 -11.14
CA GLY A 133 16.53 -5.81 -10.70
C GLY A 133 16.49 -7.05 -11.62
N LEU A 134 15.98 -8.14 -11.10
CA LEU A 134 15.95 -9.44 -11.78
C LEU A 134 14.70 -9.51 -12.68
N SER A 135 14.86 -10.09 -13.86
CA SER A 135 13.79 -10.26 -14.85
C SER A 135 12.61 -11.06 -14.29
N THR A 136 11.40 -10.68 -14.66
CA THR A 136 10.19 -11.49 -14.42
C THR A 136 10.08 -12.70 -15.36
N GLY A 137 10.95 -12.77 -16.37
CA GLY A 137 10.86 -13.74 -17.46
C GLY A 137 9.88 -13.30 -18.54
N ILE A 138 9.25 -12.15 -18.42
CA ILE A 138 8.30 -11.57 -19.39
C ILE A 138 8.86 -10.25 -19.86
N GLU A 139 9.45 -10.22 -21.05
CA GLU A 139 10.15 -9.04 -21.59
C GLU A 139 9.28 -7.77 -21.60
N GLY A 140 7.99 -7.92 -21.91
CA GLY A 140 7.05 -6.81 -21.90
C GLY A 140 6.82 -6.23 -20.51
N LEU A 141 6.80 -7.07 -19.46
CA LEU A 141 6.66 -6.64 -18.08
C LEU A 141 7.96 -6.06 -17.52
N ASP A 142 9.11 -6.60 -17.91
CA ASP A 142 10.43 -6.18 -17.46
C ASP A 142 10.75 -4.71 -17.77
N LYS A 143 10.08 -4.14 -18.76
CA LYS A 143 10.14 -2.70 -19.07
C LYS A 143 9.60 -1.84 -17.94
N TYR A 144 8.69 -2.40 -17.15
CA TYR A 144 7.96 -1.68 -16.11
C TYR A 144 8.28 -2.18 -14.70
N PHE A 145 8.51 -3.47 -14.52
CA PHE A 145 8.69 -4.07 -13.22
C PHE A 145 9.75 -5.18 -13.26
N LEU A 146 10.66 -5.16 -12.27
CA LEU A 146 11.68 -6.18 -12.05
C LEU A 146 11.63 -6.62 -10.58
N PHE A 147 12.05 -7.87 -10.31
CA PHE A 147 12.21 -8.33 -8.92
C PHE A 147 13.44 -7.70 -8.29
N LYS A 148 13.26 -7.03 -7.15
CA LYS A 148 14.34 -6.38 -6.42
C LYS A 148 14.35 -6.89 -4.98
N ARG A 149 15.53 -7.30 -4.51
CA ARG A 149 15.71 -7.66 -3.09
C ARG A 149 15.52 -6.44 -2.22
N GLY A 150 15.12 -6.66 -0.99
CA GLY A 150 14.98 -5.59 -0.01
C GLY A 150 13.90 -4.53 -0.32
N ASN A 151 13.10 -4.70 -1.39
CA ASN A 151 12.07 -3.74 -1.76
C ASN A 151 10.73 -4.00 -1.05
N PHE A 152 10.10 -2.92 -0.61
CA PHE A 152 8.71 -2.94 -0.14
C PHE A 152 7.77 -2.63 -1.29
N ASN A 153 7.07 -3.67 -1.76
CA ASN A 153 6.14 -3.61 -2.88
C ASN A 153 4.71 -3.63 -2.40
N VAL A 154 3.89 -2.71 -2.87
CA VAL A 154 2.47 -2.66 -2.57
C VAL A 154 1.65 -2.90 -3.83
N VAL A 155 0.65 -3.76 -3.72
CA VAL A 155 -0.28 -4.07 -4.81
C VAL A 155 -1.70 -3.78 -4.34
N ASN A 156 -2.40 -2.89 -5.03
CA ASN A 156 -3.81 -2.67 -4.78
C ASN A 156 -4.70 -3.16 -5.94
N GLY A 157 -5.98 -3.22 -5.69
CA GLY A 157 -7.00 -3.58 -6.68
C GLY A 157 -8.32 -3.93 -6.01
N ILE A 158 -9.40 -3.93 -6.77
CA ILE A 158 -10.74 -4.29 -6.28
C ILE A 158 -10.81 -5.79 -5.92
N ASP A 159 -11.89 -6.19 -5.26
CA ASP A 159 -12.06 -7.59 -4.84
C ASP A 159 -12.35 -8.49 -6.04
N ASN A 160 -11.98 -9.77 -5.90
CA ASN A 160 -12.27 -10.84 -6.88
C ASN A 160 -11.71 -10.64 -8.29
N ILE A 161 -10.74 -9.74 -8.49
CA ILE A 161 -10.08 -9.54 -9.79
C ILE A 161 -8.88 -10.46 -10.00
N GLY A 162 -8.52 -11.29 -9.02
CA GLY A 162 -7.38 -12.19 -9.10
C GLY A 162 -6.05 -11.63 -8.57
N LYS A 163 -6.07 -10.59 -7.70
CA LYS A 163 -4.86 -10.03 -7.05
C LYS A 163 -3.97 -11.13 -6.48
N SER A 164 -4.52 -11.93 -5.55
CA SER A 164 -3.80 -13.02 -4.88
C SER A 164 -3.17 -13.98 -5.89
N THR A 165 -3.96 -14.39 -6.87
CA THR A 165 -3.52 -15.33 -7.92
C THR A 165 -2.37 -14.74 -8.76
N GLY A 166 -2.46 -13.47 -9.13
CA GLY A 166 -1.40 -12.78 -9.86
C GLY A 166 -0.13 -12.60 -9.04
N MET A 167 -0.26 -12.29 -7.74
CA MET A 167 0.90 -12.17 -6.85
C MET A 167 1.58 -13.52 -6.63
N TRP A 168 0.82 -14.60 -6.44
CA TRP A 168 1.38 -15.96 -6.36
C TRP A 168 2.11 -16.35 -7.64
N TYR A 169 1.57 -15.94 -8.79
CA TYR A 169 2.22 -16.17 -10.08
C TYR A 169 3.57 -15.43 -10.17
N LEU A 170 3.62 -14.15 -9.79
CA LEU A 170 4.89 -13.40 -9.73
C LEU A 170 5.89 -14.03 -8.75
N CYS A 171 5.44 -14.48 -7.57
CA CYS A 171 6.30 -15.21 -6.64
C CYS A 171 6.83 -16.51 -7.25
N LEU A 172 5.99 -17.24 -8.00
CA LEU A 172 6.42 -18.46 -8.68
C LEU A 172 7.45 -18.17 -9.77
N LEU A 173 7.28 -17.10 -10.56
CA LEU A 173 8.27 -16.70 -11.56
C LEU A 173 9.62 -16.40 -10.91
N SER A 174 9.65 -15.66 -9.80
CA SER A 174 10.91 -15.38 -9.10
C SER A 174 11.56 -16.65 -8.53
N ALA A 175 10.76 -17.61 -8.07
CA ALA A 175 11.26 -18.90 -7.62
C ALA A 175 11.85 -19.74 -8.77
N LEU A 176 11.17 -19.80 -9.91
CA LEU A 176 11.61 -20.57 -11.08
C LEU A 176 12.88 -19.98 -11.71
N PHE A 177 12.95 -18.65 -11.86
CA PHE A 177 14.02 -18.03 -12.61
C PHE A 177 15.24 -17.65 -11.75
N HIS A 178 15.00 -17.35 -10.46
CA HIS A 178 16.02 -16.80 -9.57
C HIS A 178 16.21 -17.59 -8.27
N ASP A 179 15.54 -18.73 -8.13
CA ASP A 179 15.62 -19.60 -6.95
C ASP A 179 15.13 -18.90 -5.65
N TRP A 180 14.26 -17.90 -5.77
CA TRP A 180 13.74 -17.17 -4.61
C TRP A 180 12.84 -18.05 -3.77
N LYS A 181 12.95 -17.87 -2.45
CA LYS A 181 12.12 -18.55 -1.46
C LYS A 181 11.21 -17.55 -0.77
N TRP A 182 9.97 -17.97 -0.58
CA TRP A 182 8.92 -17.09 -0.09
C TRP A 182 8.29 -17.60 1.19
N LEU A 183 8.06 -16.67 2.13
CA LEU A 183 7.05 -16.81 3.18
C LEU A 183 5.74 -16.22 2.66
N ILE A 184 4.62 -16.93 2.81
CA ILE A 184 3.31 -16.46 2.38
C ILE A 184 2.35 -16.50 3.56
N TYR A 185 1.78 -15.36 3.88
CA TYR A 185 0.62 -15.26 4.74
C TYR A 185 -0.60 -14.87 3.91
N SER A 186 -1.57 -15.77 3.80
CA SER A 186 -2.86 -15.50 3.18
C SER A 186 -3.96 -15.81 4.19
N ASN A 187 -4.67 -14.79 4.66
CA ASN A 187 -5.74 -15.00 5.63
C ASN A 187 -7.05 -15.43 4.97
N GLU A 188 -7.28 -15.02 3.73
CA GLU A 188 -8.50 -15.33 2.96
C GLU A 188 -8.43 -16.72 2.30
N ASN A 189 -7.24 -17.23 2.07
CA ASN A 189 -7.05 -18.47 1.34
C ASN A 189 -6.46 -19.57 2.22
N ARG A 190 -7.01 -20.77 2.12
CA ARG A 190 -6.45 -21.95 2.80
C ARG A 190 -5.07 -22.28 2.21
N ALA A 191 -4.12 -22.68 3.06
CA ALA A 191 -2.77 -23.06 2.63
C ALA A 191 -2.78 -24.07 1.47
N GLY A 192 -3.66 -25.08 1.54
CA GLY A 192 -3.81 -26.07 0.45
C GLY A 192 -4.31 -25.47 -0.87
N ALA A 193 -5.12 -24.40 -0.83
CA ALA A 193 -5.59 -23.71 -2.04
C ALA A 193 -4.45 -22.92 -2.70
N VAL A 194 -3.61 -22.25 -1.91
CA VAL A 194 -2.41 -21.55 -2.38
C VAL A 194 -1.44 -22.56 -3.03
N THR A 195 -1.10 -23.63 -2.30
CA THR A 195 -0.21 -24.70 -2.79
C THR A 195 -0.73 -25.32 -4.08
N LYS A 196 -2.02 -25.69 -4.11
CA LYS A 196 -2.67 -26.25 -5.31
C LYS A 196 -2.51 -25.32 -6.50
N LYS A 197 -2.74 -24.03 -6.32
CA LYS A 197 -2.66 -23.06 -7.41
C LYS A 197 -1.24 -22.91 -7.97
N MET A 198 -0.23 -22.92 -7.11
CA MET A 198 1.17 -22.91 -7.53
C MET A 198 1.57 -24.17 -8.30
N ILE A 199 1.09 -25.37 -7.87
CA ILE A 199 1.28 -26.62 -8.59
C ILE A 199 0.62 -26.56 -9.98
N GLU A 200 -0.57 -25.98 -10.08
CA GLU A 200 -1.26 -25.78 -11.36
C GLU A 200 -0.48 -24.86 -12.29
N PHE A 201 0.02 -23.75 -11.78
CA PHE A 201 0.85 -22.83 -12.57
C PHE A 201 2.18 -23.45 -13.02
N TYR A 202 2.80 -24.28 -12.18
CA TYR A 202 4.08 -24.92 -12.51
C TYR A 202 4.00 -25.74 -13.80
N TRP A 203 2.89 -26.45 -14.02
CA TRP A 203 2.69 -27.27 -15.22
C TRP A 203 1.75 -26.62 -16.27
N GLY A 204 1.06 -25.55 -15.93
CA GLY A 204 -0.01 -25.00 -16.78
C GLY A 204 -1.21 -25.95 -16.90
N LEU A 205 -1.36 -26.87 -15.98
CA LEU A 205 -2.37 -27.93 -15.99
C LEU A 205 -3.12 -27.97 -14.65
N ASN A 206 -4.42 -28.22 -14.72
CA ASN A 206 -5.21 -28.50 -13.52
C ASN A 206 -4.62 -29.75 -12.81
N VAL A 207 -4.55 -29.74 -11.49
CA VAL A 207 -4.00 -30.85 -10.67
C VAL A 207 -4.60 -32.21 -11.06
N ARG A 208 -5.89 -32.27 -11.39
CA ARG A 208 -6.56 -33.50 -11.80
C ARG A 208 -6.09 -34.05 -13.16
N SER A 209 -5.50 -33.20 -13.98
CA SER A 209 -5.00 -33.56 -15.31
C SER A 209 -3.49 -33.85 -15.31
N GLN A 210 -2.83 -33.69 -14.17
CA GLN A 210 -1.40 -33.99 -14.01
C GLN A 210 -1.20 -35.48 -13.75
N THR A 211 -0.13 -36.06 -14.34
CA THR A 211 0.34 -37.37 -13.94
C THR A 211 0.92 -37.30 -12.52
N GLU A 212 1.04 -38.46 -11.87
CA GLU A 212 1.63 -38.53 -10.52
C GLU A 212 3.07 -37.96 -10.48
N ALA A 213 3.87 -38.27 -11.51
CA ALA A 213 5.22 -37.73 -11.64
C ALA A 213 5.24 -36.21 -11.75
N GLN A 214 4.36 -35.61 -12.57
CA GLN A 214 4.21 -34.16 -12.71
C GLN A 214 3.76 -33.52 -11.42
N TYR A 215 2.78 -34.10 -10.75
CA TYR A 215 2.30 -33.59 -9.45
C TYR A 215 3.41 -33.64 -8.41
N ASN A 216 4.12 -34.71 -8.26
CA ASN A 216 5.19 -34.88 -7.27
C ASN A 216 6.35 -33.90 -7.52
N GLU A 217 6.74 -33.71 -8.79
CA GLU A 217 7.76 -32.71 -9.15
C GLU A 217 7.34 -31.29 -8.75
N ALA A 218 6.16 -30.86 -9.17
CA ALA A 218 5.64 -29.54 -8.84
C ALA A 218 5.44 -29.35 -7.32
N TYR A 219 4.92 -30.37 -6.63
CA TYR A 219 4.73 -30.34 -5.18
C TYR A 219 6.05 -30.19 -4.44
N ASN A 220 7.09 -30.93 -4.83
CA ASN A 220 8.42 -30.84 -4.23
C ASN A 220 9.03 -29.47 -4.47
N PHE A 221 8.92 -28.92 -5.68
CA PHE A 221 9.36 -27.55 -5.98
C PHE A 221 8.65 -26.52 -5.12
N VAL A 222 7.32 -26.57 -5.05
CA VAL A 222 6.52 -25.64 -4.24
C VAL A 222 6.88 -25.76 -2.76
N LYS A 223 7.05 -26.97 -2.24
CA LYS A 223 7.46 -27.20 -0.84
C LYS A 223 8.86 -26.66 -0.53
N GLU A 224 9.76 -26.70 -1.51
CA GLU A 224 11.11 -26.17 -1.35
C GLU A 224 11.13 -24.64 -1.30
N HIS A 225 10.34 -24.00 -2.16
CA HIS A 225 10.42 -22.55 -2.37
C HIS A 225 9.37 -21.74 -1.59
N PHE A 226 8.30 -22.37 -1.10
CA PHE A 226 7.21 -21.65 -0.46
C PHE A 226 6.90 -22.21 0.92
N THR A 227 7.08 -21.37 1.92
CA THR A 227 6.67 -21.64 3.31
C THR A 227 5.38 -20.85 3.59
N ILE A 228 4.27 -21.56 3.87
CA ILE A 228 2.98 -20.92 4.11
C ILE A 228 2.77 -20.76 5.60
N ILE A 229 2.62 -19.53 6.06
CA ILE A 229 2.31 -19.19 7.44
C ILE A 229 0.87 -19.60 7.73
N SER A 230 0.67 -20.30 8.85
CA SER A 230 -0.66 -20.78 9.25
C SER A 230 -1.61 -19.61 9.54
N ASN A 231 -2.78 -19.62 8.93
CA ASN A 231 -3.86 -18.67 9.20
C ASN A 231 -4.89 -19.15 10.24
N LYS A 232 -4.52 -20.11 11.07
CA LYS A 232 -5.35 -20.55 12.23
C LYS A 232 -5.41 -19.50 13.34
N LYS A 233 -4.53 -18.52 13.30
CA LYS A 233 -4.49 -17.34 14.20
C LYS A 233 -4.47 -16.09 13.32
N MET A 234 -5.06 -15.03 13.85
CA MET A 234 -4.93 -13.71 13.27
C MET A 234 -3.64 -13.07 13.77
N TYR A 235 -2.92 -12.42 12.88
CA TYR A 235 -1.67 -11.72 13.17
C TYR A 235 -1.81 -10.24 12.87
N ASN A 236 -1.05 -9.42 13.58
CA ASN A 236 -0.76 -8.05 13.17
C ASN A 236 0.52 -8.02 12.32
N TYR A 237 0.88 -6.87 11.76
CA TYR A 237 2.07 -6.77 10.93
C TYR A 237 3.38 -7.05 11.69
N MET A 238 3.48 -6.66 12.97
CA MET A 238 4.67 -6.91 13.80
C MET A 238 4.88 -8.41 14.04
N ASP A 239 3.79 -9.15 14.25
CA ASP A 239 3.85 -10.61 14.40
C ASP A 239 4.40 -11.26 13.12
N LEU A 240 3.96 -10.80 11.93
CA LEU A 240 4.44 -11.33 10.67
C LEU A 240 5.93 -11.04 10.45
N LEU A 241 6.40 -9.84 10.78
CA LEU A 241 7.82 -9.51 10.71
C LEU A 241 8.67 -10.37 11.67
N LYS A 242 8.18 -10.60 12.90
CA LYS A 242 8.83 -11.51 13.86
C LYS A 242 8.86 -12.96 13.36
N ILE A 243 7.74 -13.46 12.82
CA ILE A 243 7.69 -14.80 12.23
C ILE A 243 8.70 -14.90 11.07
N THR A 244 8.77 -13.88 10.23
CA THR A 244 9.73 -13.85 9.12
C THR A 244 11.17 -13.93 9.63
N THR A 245 11.52 -13.17 10.67
CA THR A 245 12.85 -13.25 11.30
C THR A 245 13.14 -14.63 11.86
N ILE A 246 12.16 -15.26 12.56
CA ILE A 246 12.32 -16.61 13.13
C ILE A 246 12.50 -17.65 12.02
N GLU A 247 11.70 -17.59 10.95
CA GLU A 247 11.80 -18.55 9.86
C GLU A 247 13.07 -18.32 9.02
N ASN A 248 13.50 -17.08 8.84
CA ASN A 248 14.76 -16.75 8.16
C ASN A 248 16.01 -17.25 8.93
N ALA A 249 15.95 -17.32 10.25
CA ALA A 249 17.01 -17.93 11.05
C ALA A 249 17.14 -19.45 10.83
N LYS A 250 16.05 -20.12 10.41
CA LYS A 250 16.05 -21.55 10.08
C LYS A 250 16.44 -21.79 8.62
N LYS A 251 15.86 -21.03 7.72
CA LYS A 251 16.06 -21.08 6.28
C LYS A 251 15.78 -19.69 5.70
N LYS A 252 16.78 -19.11 5.01
CA LYS A 252 16.62 -17.77 4.40
C LYS A 252 15.50 -17.80 3.37
N HIS A 253 14.60 -16.82 3.45
CA HIS A 253 13.59 -16.51 2.46
C HIS A 253 13.92 -15.15 1.83
N ASP A 254 13.70 -15.04 0.54
CA ASP A 254 13.97 -13.83 -0.24
C ASP A 254 12.81 -12.83 -0.18
N GLY A 255 11.61 -13.35 0.17
CA GLY A 255 10.45 -12.49 0.28
C GLY A 255 9.38 -12.97 1.26
N LEU A 256 8.58 -12.00 1.71
CA LEU A 256 7.34 -12.16 2.48
C LEU A 256 6.18 -11.62 1.64
N LEU A 257 5.17 -12.45 1.39
CA LEU A 257 3.89 -12.03 0.82
C LEU A 257 2.83 -11.97 1.91
N VAL A 258 2.18 -10.81 2.05
CA VAL A 258 1.02 -10.60 2.94
C VAL A 258 -0.21 -10.30 2.08
N ASP A 259 -1.24 -11.15 2.18
CA ASP A 259 -2.40 -11.13 1.29
C ASP A 259 -3.71 -11.45 2.01
N PRO A 260 -4.57 -10.44 2.26
CA PRO A 260 -4.32 -9.00 2.16
C PRO A 260 -3.92 -8.36 3.51
N TYR A 261 -3.41 -7.13 3.49
CA TYR A 261 -3.16 -6.31 4.68
C TYR A 261 -4.42 -6.07 5.52
N ASN A 262 -5.53 -5.84 4.86
CA ASN A 262 -6.82 -5.51 5.49
C ASN A 262 -7.37 -6.63 6.38
N SER A 263 -6.85 -7.84 6.25
CA SER A 263 -7.19 -8.98 7.10
C SER A 263 -6.32 -9.09 8.37
N LEU A 264 -5.33 -8.21 8.54
CA LEU A 264 -4.48 -8.19 9.71
C LEU A 264 -5.20 -7.58 10.92
N MET A 265 -4.84 -8.04 12.11
CA MET A 265 -5.30 -7.41 13.35
C MET A 265 -4.67 -6.02 13.49
N ILE A 266 -5.50 -5.03 13.82
CA ILE A 266 -5.02 -3.74 14.30
C ILE A 266 -4.77 -3.88 15.80
N SER A 267 -3.52 -3.98 16.21
CA SER A 267 -3.12 -4.03 17.61
C SER A 267 -2.84 -2.61 18.11
N LEU A 268 -3.91 -1.94 18.54
CA LEU A 268 -3.76 -0.71 19.32
C LEU A 268 -3.56 -1.17 20.77
N SER A 269 -2.37 -1.03 21.32
CA SER A 269 -2.17 -1.26 22.76
C SER A 269 -3.03 -0.25 23.52
N GLU A 270 -3.56 -0.64 24.69
CA GLU A 270 -4.37 0.25 25.55
C GLU A 270 -3.64 1.55 25.90
N ASN A 271 -2.31 1.54 25.84
CA ASN A 271 -1.43 2.69 26.06
C ASN A 271 -1.03 3.44 24.77
N SER A 272 -1.34 2.93 23.58
CA SER A 272 -1.04 3.63 22.34
C SER A 272 -2.17 4.60 22.03
N LYS A 273 -1.89 5.89 22.09
CA LYS A 273 -2.79 6.97 21.63
C LYS A 273 -2.84 7.08 20.10
N LEU A 274 -2.36 6.06 19.37
CA LEU A 274 -2.31 6.09 17.91
C LEU A 274 -3.72 5.98 17.33
N SER A 275 -4.06 6.88 16.44
CA SER A 275 -5.22 6.71 15.56
C SER A 275 -4.97 5.55 14.59
N THR A 276 -6.05 4.96 14.06
CA THR A 276 -5.94 3.94 12.98
C THR A 276 -5.08 4.42 11.82
N HIS A 277 -5.15 5.71 11.53
CA HIS A 277 -4.39 6.35 10.47
C HIS A 277 -2.88 6.37 10.75
N GLU A 278 -2.47 6.65 11.98
CA GLU A 278 -1.07 6.60 12.42
C GLU A 278 -0.55 5.16 12.47
N TYR A 279 -1.40 4.21 12.89
CA TYR A 279 -1.07 2.79 12.87
C TYR A 279 -0.72 2.30 11.45
N HIS A 280 -1.51 2.67 10.44
CA HIS A 280 -1.20 2.30 9.05
C HIS A 280 0.09 2.94 8.54
N TYR A 281 0.38 4.18 8.97
CA TYR A 281 1.65 4.84 8.64
C TYR A 281 2.84 4.12 9.27
N GLN A 282 2.72 3.75 10.54
CA GLN A 282 3.73 3.00 11.27
C GLN A 282 3.96 1.64 10.61
N ALA A 283 2.88 0.90 10.33
CA ALA A 283 2.97 -0.41 9.68
C ALA A 283 3.71 -0.34 8.34
N ALA A 284 3.36 0.62 7.48
CA ALA A 284 4.03 0.81 6.20
C ALA A 284 5.51 1.19 6.36
N SER A 285 5.83 2.04 7.36
CA SER A 285 7.20 2.47 7.63
C SER A 285 8.07 1.35 8.17
N GLU A 286 7.55 0.54 9.11
CA GLU A 286 8.28 -0.57 9.70
C GLU A 286 8.46 -1.73 8.71
N MET A 287 7.46 -2.01 7.86
CA MET A 287 7.61 -2.99 6.77
C MET A 287 8.69 -2.57 5.77
N GLN A 288 8.72 -1.29 5.39
CA GLN A 288 9.77 -0.76 4.51
C GLN A 288 11.15 -0.86 5.16
N LEU A 289 11.28 -0.42 6.41
CA LEU A 289 12.53 -0.49 7.15
C LEU A 289 13.02 -1.94 7.28
N TYR A 290 12.12 -2.86 7.60
CA TYR A 290 12.43 -4.28 7.69
C TYR A 290 12.92 -4.83 6.35
N SER A 291 12.23 -4.51 5.25
CA SER A 291 12.62 -5.01 3.93
C SER A 291 14.03 -4.57 3.55
N HIS A 292 14.37 -3.30 3.79
CA HIS A 292 15.70 -2.76 3.50
C HIS A 292 16.78 -3.37 4.40
N LYS A 293 16.51 -3.46 5.71
CA LYS A 293 17.47 -3.96 6.70
C LYS A 293 17.80 -5.43 6.53
N GLU A 294 16.77 -6.25 6.29
CA GLU A 294 16.91 -7.71 6.24
C GLU A 294 17.10 -8.24 4.80
N ASP A 295 17.25 -7.35 3.82
CA ASP A 295 17.31 -7.69 2.38
C ASP A 295 16.21 -8.70 1.98
N THR A 296 15.01 -8.49 2.53
CA THR A 296 13.85 -9.36 2.32
C THR A 296 12.76 -8.57 1.59
N CYS A 297 12.43 -8.99 0.37
CA CYS A 297 11.37 -8.36 -0.40
C CYS A 297 10.02 -8.54 0.30
N ILE A 298 9.23 -7.47 0.47
CA ILE A 298 7.88 -7.57 1.00
C ILE A 298 6.88 -7.23 -0.09
N TYR A 299 5.93 -8.15 -0.34
CA TYR A 299 4.76 -7.91 -1.16
C TYR A 299 3.53 -7.78 -0.27
N LEU A 300 2.90 -6.62 -0.30
CA LEU A 300 1.71 -6.30 0.47
C LEU A 300 0.52 -6.09 -0.46
N SER A 301 -0.47 -7.00 -0.38
CA SER A 301 -1.76 -6.82 -1.05
C SER A 301 -2.66 -5.92 -0.22
N CYS A 302 -3.28 -4.93 -0.83
CA CYS A 302 -4.23 -4.03 -0.19
C CYS A 302 -5.55 -3.99 -0.96
N HIS A 303 -6.66 -3.88 -0.23
CA HIS A 303 -7.95 -3.55 -0.81
C HIS A 303 -8.02 -2.06 -1.16
N VAL A 304 -9.04 -1.70 -1.88
CA VAL A 304 -9.34 -0.30 -2.22
C VAL A 304 -10.51 0.24 -1.42
N ILE A 305 -10.55 1.55 -1.25
CA ILE A 305 -11.65 2.23 -0.56
C ILE A 305 -12.98 2.07 -1.30
N THR A 306 -14.08 2.14 -0.56
CA THR A 306 -15.44 1.94 -1.09
C THR A 306 -15.81 2.86 -2.26
N SER A 307 -15.26 4.08 -2.31
CA SER A 307 -15.50 5.00 -3.44
C SER A 307 -14.93 4.47 -4.75
N ALA A 308 -13.74 3.84 -4.73
CA ALA A 308 -13.14 3.23 -5.91
C ALA A 308 -13.92 2.01 -6.41
N LEU A 309 -14.59 1.27 -5.52
CA LEU A 309 -15.47 0.16 -5.91
C LEU A 309 -16.68 0.61 -6.74
N ARG A 310 -17.10 1.87 -6.65
CA ARG A 310 -18.21 2.44 -7.40
C ARG A 310 -17.82 2.83 -8.82
N GLU A 311 -16.54 3.04 -9.11
CA GLU A 311 -16.02 3.38 -10.43
C GLU A 311 -15.72 2.11 -11.23
N GLN A 312 -16.75 1.29 -11.47
CA GLN A 312 -16.58 0.06 -12.25
C GLN A 312 -16.01 0.36 -13.63
N GLY A 313 -15.04 -0.48 -14.05
CA GLY A 313 -14.39 -0.33 -15.35
C GLY A 313 -13.14 0.56 -15.36
N LYS A 314 -12.82 1.25 -14.26
CA LYS A 314 -11.57 2.01 -14.13
C LYS A 314 -10.61 1.35 -13.15
N ALA A 315 -9.34 1.30 -13.53
CA ALA A 315 -8.29 0.82 -12.64
C ALA A 315 -8.11 1.79 -11.45
N PRO A 316 -8.09 1.28 -10.20
CA PRO A 316 -7.83 2.09 -9.02
C PRO A 316 -6.51 2.85 -9.11
N LYS A 317 -6.45 4.01 -8.45
CA LYS A 317 -5.22 4.80 -8.31
C LYS A 317 -4.50 4.46 -7.00
N LYS A 318 -3.27 4.95 -6.84
CA LYS A 318 -2.51 4.80 -5.58
C LYS A 318 -3.25 5.32 -4.36
N GLY A 319 -3.95 6.45 -4.50
CA GLY A 319 -4.72 7.09 -3.43
C GLY A 319 -5.97 6.32 -3.01
N ASP A 320 -6.43 5.39 -3.83
CA ASP A 320 -7.63 4.59 -3.57
C ASP A 320 -7.36 3.38 -2.67
N THR A 321 -6.12 3.21 -2.20
CA THR A 321 -5.74 2.13 -1.30
C THR A 321 -6.41 2.32 0.07
N GLU A 322 -7.04 1.29 0.60
CA GLU A 322 -7.57 1.29 1.96
C GLU A 322 -6.43 1.47 2.98
N GLY A 323 -6.63 2.33 3.98
CA GLY A 323 -5.55 2.83 4.84
C GLY A 323 -4.88 4.09 4.28
N GLY A 324 -5.25 4.52 3.07
CA GLY A 324 -4.88 5.80 2.46
C GLY A 324 -3.53 5.79 1.71
N ALA A 325 -3.11 6.96 1.26
CA ALA A 325 -1.89 7.16 0.46
C ALA A 325 -0.59 6.74 1.17
N LYS A 326 -0.63 6.34 2.43
CA LYS A 326 0.55 6.01 3.25
C LYS A 326 1.32 4.81 2.72
N PHE A 327 0.60 3.76 2.34
CA PHE A 327 1.23 2.59 1.71
C PHE A 327 1.89 2.98 0.39
N ALA A 328 1.22 3.77 -0.44
CA ALA A 328 1.79 4.27 -1.69
C ALA A 328 3.01 5.18 -1.48
N ASN A 329 3.00 6.01 -0.42
CA ASN A 329 4.11 6.90 -0.11
C ASN A 329 5.34 6.11 0.36
N LYS A 330 5.13 5.06 1.17
CA LYS A 330 6.21 4.25 1.73
C LYS A 330 6.67 3.12 0.81
N ALA A 331 5.81 2.61 -0.07
CA ALA A 331 6.22 1.60 -1.03
C ALA A 331 7.44 2.06 -1.85
N ASP A 332 8.36 1.19 -2.11
CA ASP A 332 9.42 1.42 -3.09
C ASP A 332 8.83 1.25 -4.50
N ASP A 333 8.14 0.16 -4.76
CA ASP A 333 7.41 -0.05 -6.00
C ASP A 333 5.91 -0.24 -5.70
N PHE A 334 5.05 0.28 -6.57
CA PHE A 334 3.60 0.21 -6.39
C PHE A 334 2.92 -0.21 -7.68
N MET A 335 2.10 -1.25 -7.59
CA MET A 335 1.31 -1.77 -8.70
C MET A 335 -0.18 -1.72 -8.40
N THR A 336 -0.99 -1.56 -9.44
CA THR A 336 -2.43 -1.78 -9.39
C THR A 336 -2.78 -2.94 -10.30
N PHE A 337 -3.42 -3.97 -9.74
CA PHE A 337 -4.02 -5.02 -10.54
C PHE A 337 -5.48 -4.66 -10.82
N HIS A 338 -5.88 -4.80 -12.07
CA HIS A 338 -7.24 -4.54 -12.49
C HIS A 338 -7.72 -5.59 -13.48
N ARG A 339 -9.02 -5.82 -13.52
CA ARG A 339 -9.67 -6.74 -14.45
C ARG A 339 -11.10 -6.29 -14.69
N LEU A 340 -11.61 -6.56 -15.87
CA LEU A 340 -12.98 -6.28 -16.28
C LEU A 340 -13.79 -7.58 -16.31
N PRO A 341 -14.24 -8.12 -15.17
CA PRO A 341 -14.84 -9.45 -15.10
C PRO A 341 -16.18 -9.57 -15.80
N TYR A 342 -16.83 -8.45 -16.10
CA TYR A 342 -18.12 -8.40 -16.77
C TYR A 342 -17.99 -8.11 -18.28
N ASP A 343 -16.79 -7.91 -18.81
CA ASP A 343 -16.50 -7.74 -20.22
C ASP A 343 -16.14 -9.12 -20.81
N PRO A 344 -16.98 -9.73 -21.67
CA PRO A 344 -16.73 -11.06 -22.20
C PRO A 344 -15.42 -11.18 -22.99
N GLU A 345 -14.93 -10.10 -23.59
CA GLU A 345 -13.68 -10.09 -24.36
C GLU A 345 -12.46 -9.94 -23.45
N LYS A 346 -12.60 -9.26 -22.31
CA LYS A 346 -11.50 -8.90 -21.39
C LYS A 346 -11.55 -9.60 -20.03
N MET A 347 -12.57 -10.42 -19.80
CA MET A 347 -12.76 -11.07 -18.50
C MET A 347 -11.58 -11.95 -18.05
N ASN A 348 -10.73 -12.39 -18.97
CA ASN A 348 -9.53 -13.18 -18.68
C ASN A 348 -8.24 -12.33 -18.67
N GLU A 349 -8.34 -11.02 -18.92
CA GLU A 349 -7.20 -10.12 -18.94
C GLU A 349 -6.98 -9.49 -17.56
N MET A 350 -5.83 -9.75 -16.96
CA MET A 350 -5.37 -9.03 -15.79
C MET A 350 -4.47 -7.89 -16.26
N GLN A 351 -4.88 -6.67 -15.98
CA GLN A 351 -4.14 -5.45 -16.24
C GLN A 351 -3.20 -5.17 -15.07
N ILE A 352 -1.91 -5.02 -15.34
CA ILE A 352 -0.89 -4.62 -14.39
C ILE A 352 -0.51 -3.18 -14.68
N HIS A 353 -0.86 -2.26 -13.79
CA HIS A 353 -0.46 -0.86 -13.85
C HIS A 353 0.67 -0.63 -12.87
N VAL A 354 1.87 -0.38 -13.36
CA VAL A 354 2.99 0.02 -12.51
C VAL A 354 2.89 1.52 -12.26
N ARG A 355 2.61 1.90 -11.02
CA ARG A 355 2.27 3.25 -10.59
C ARG A 355 3.40 4.00 -9.90
N LYS A 356 4.41 3.28 -9.41
CA LYS A 356 5.59 3.83 -8.76
C LYS A 356 6.75 2.85 -8.88
N ILE A 357 7.90 3.37 -9.25
CA ILE A 357 9.20 2.74 -9.13
C ILE A 357 10.10 3.78 -8.47
N LYS A 358 10.68 3.47 -7.30
CA LYS A 358 11.47 4.42 -6.52
C LYS A 358 12.83 4.67 -7.16
N GLU A 359 13.46 3.61 -7.64
CA GLU A 359 14.79 3.64 -8.25
C GLU A 359 14.69 3.11 -9.68
N VAL A 360 14.35 3.99 -10.62
CA VAL A 360 14.19 3.60 -12.03
C VAL A 360 15.51 3.13 -12.66
N GLU A 361 16.62 3.55 -12.11
CA GLU A 361 17.96 3.15 -12.54
C GLU A 361 18.22 1.66 -12.30
N THR A 362 17.61 1.09 -11.27
CA THR A 362 17.68 -0.36 -10.99
C THR A 362 16.83 -1.19 -11.94
N GLY A 363 16.09 -0.53 -12.79
CA GLY A 363 15.20 -1.08 -13.81
C GLY A 363 13.72 -1.02 -13.45
N GLY A 364 12.91 -1.02 -14.48
CA GLY A 364 11.49 -0.79 -14.43
C GLY A 364 11.12 0.66 -14.75
N GLY A 365 9.83 0.94 -14.78
CA GLY A 365 9.28 2.26 -15.08
C GLY A 365 7.78 2.28 -14.89
N TYR A 366 7.18 3.43 -15.19
CA TYR A 366 5.72 3.58 -15.10
C TYR A 366 5.07 3.00 -16.35
N THR A 367 3.96 2.25 -16.19
CA THR A 367 3.09 1.98 -17.34
C THR A 367 2.42 3.28 -17.77
N PRO A 368 2.31 3.56 -19.09
CA PRO A 368 1.57 4.74 -19.57
C PRO A 368 0.11 4.69 -19.08
N GLU A 369 -0.49 5.86 -18.88
CA GLU A 369 -1.89 5.92 -18.46
C GLU A 369 -2.80 5.31 -19.54
N GLY A 370 -3.69 4.42 -19.13
CA GLY A 370 -4.55 3.69 -20.05
C GLY A 370 -3.89 2.56 -20.84
N GLN A 371 -2.59 2.32 -20.66
CA GLN A 371 -1.82 1.27 -21.36
C GLN A 371 -1.13 0.34 -20.34
N PRO A 372 -1.89 -0.44 -19.57
CA PRO A 372 -1.32 -1.39 -18.63
C PRO A 372 -0.61 -2.53 -19.37
N PHE A 373 0.27 -3.23 -18.66
CA PHE A 373 0.72 -4.53 -19.10
C PHE A 373 -0.40 -5.57 -18.92
N ILE A 374 -0.61 -6.43 -19.91
CA ILE A 374 -1.71 -7.41 -19.92
C ILE A 374 -1.14 -8.82 -19.70
N LEU A 375 -1.69 -9.51 -18.69
CA LEU A 375 -1.56 -10.96 -18.53
C LEU A 375 -2.91 -11.61 -18.80
N ARG A 376 -2.98 -12.52 -19.75
CA ARG A 376 -4.18 -13.32 -20.05
C ARG A 376 -4.14 -14.65 -19.31
N LEU A 377 -5.22 -14.93 -18.61
CA LEU A 377 -5.41 -16.22 -17.98
C LEU A 377 -5.84 -17.24 -19.05
N LYS A 378 -5.00 -18.25 -19.29
CA LYS A 378 -5.27 -19.30 -20.29
C LYS A 378 -6.51 -20.13 -19.93
N ALA A 379 -7.11 -20.76 -20.93
CA ALA A 379 -8.21 -21.69 -20.72
C ALA A 379 -7.82 -22.78 -19.69
N GLY A 380 -8.71 -23.07 -18.74
CA GLY A 380 -8.41 -23.97 -17.62
C GLY A 380 -7.85 -23.26 -16.38
N PHE A 381 -7.57 -21.95 -16.44
CA PHE A 381 -7.15 -21.11 -15.31
C PHE A 381 -5.84 -21.56 -14.61
N ALA A 382 -4.98 -22.27 -15.32
CA ALA A 382 -3.77 -22.87 -14.77
C ALA A 382 -2.46 -22.21 -15.28
N ALA A 383 -2.54 -21.21 -16.13
CA ALA A 383 -1.39 -20.49 -16.66
C ALA A 383 -1.76 -19.06 -17.06
N TYR A 384 -0.75 -18.19 -17.14
CA TYR A 384 -0.85 -16.87 -17.76
C TYR A 384 0.04 -16.79 -18.99
N GLU A 385 -0.38 -15.99 -19.95
CA GLU A 385 0.39 -15.59 -21.12
C GLU A 385 0.30 -14.06 -21.30
N ASP A 386 1.26 -13.47 -21.99
CA ASP A 386 1.18 -12.08 -22.37
C ASP A 386 0.22 -11.88 -23.57
N GLU A 387 0.10 -10.63 -24.04
CA GLU A 387 -0.77 -10.29 -25.18
C GLU A 387 -0.36 -10.97 -26.51
N TYR A 388 0.87 -11.48 -26.59
CA TYR A 388 1.41 -12.20 -27.75
C TYR A 388 1.32 -13.71 -27.59
N GLY A 389 0.73 -14.23 -26.54
CA GLY A 389 0.61 -15.65 -26.23
C GLY A 389 1.89 -16.28 -25.65
N PHE A 390 2.79 -15.45 -25.13
CA PHE A 390 4.01 -15.94 -24.49
C PHE A 390 3.75 -16.33 -23.02
N ASP A 391 3.95 -17.62 -22.73
CA ASP A 391 3.90 -18.21 -21.37
C ASP A 391 5.34 -18.43 -20.87
N PRO A 392 5.82 -17.65 -19.89
CA PRO A 392 7.21 -17.75 -19.43
C PRO A 392 7.52 -19.09 -18.75
N ILE A 393 6.54 -19.69 -18.06
CA ILE A 393 6.74 -20.97 -17.37
C ILE A 393 6.82 -22.12 -18.36
N GLU A 394 5.99 -22.08 -19.41
CA GLU A 394 6.06 -23.05 -20.50
C GLU A 394 7.43 -22.99 -21.20
N GLN A 395 7.90 -21.77 -21.50
CA GLN A 395 9.23 -21.58 -22.11
C GLN A 395 10.36 -22.05 -21.17
N TRP A 396 10.25 -21.79 -19.87
CA TRP A 396 11.20 -22.29 -18.89
C TRP A 396 11.26 -23.82 -18.86
N ARG A 397 10.14 -24.51 -18.94
CA ARG A 397 10.09 -25.98 -19.01
C ARG A 397 10.78 -26.51 -20.25
N PHE A 398 10.58 -25.87 -21.41
CA PHE A 398 11.17 -26.37 -22.69
C PHE A 398 12.66 -26.06 -22.83
N ARG A 399 13.14 -24.91 -22.32
CA ARG A 399 14.52 -24.44 -22.54
C ARG A 399 15.46 -24.71 -21.37
N GLY A 400 14.94 -25.16 -20.25
CA GLY A 400 15.72 -25.35 -19.01
C GLY A 400 16.15 -24.04 -18.36
N LYS A 401 16.69 -24.14 -17.14
CA LYS A 401 17.13 -23.00 -16.34
C LYS A 401 18.21 -22.12 -17.02
N GLU A 402 18.97 -22.66 -17.94
CA GLU A 402 20.11 -21.97 -18.56
C GLU A 402 19.72 -20.92 -19.60
N ALA A 403 18.59 -21.10 -20.27
CA ALA A 403 18.15 -20.16 -21.31
C ALA A 403 17.72 -18.79 -20.77
N LEU A 404 17.45 -18.67 -19.47
CA LEU A 404 17.00 -17.43 -18.81
C LEU A 404 18.06 -16.82 -17.87
N LYS A 405 19.12 -17.56 -17.54
CA LYS A 405 20.26 -17.04 -16.78
C LYS A 405 21.12 -15.99 -17.51
N GLY A 406 20.90 -15.78 -18.79
CA GLY A 406 21.81 -15.04 -19.66
C GLY A 406 21.57 -13.55 -19.82
N LYS A 407 20.50 -12.96 -19.25
CA LYS A 407 20.21 -11.54 -19.49
C LYS A 407 20.19 -10.67 -18.22
N GLN A 408 21.22 -10.78 -17.40
CA GLN A 408 21.67 -9.65 -16.62
C GLN A 408 22.45 -8.72 -17.56
N GLU A 409 21.74 -7.90 -18.31
CA GLU A 409 22.38 -6.86 -19.10
C GLU A 409 23.02 -5.87 -18.13
N LYS A 410 24.36 -5.79 -18.17
CA LYS A 410 25.06 -4.66 -17.57
C LYS A 410 24.47 -3.40 -18.18
N ILE A 411 24.11 -2.43 -17.35
CA ILE A 411 23.67 -1.12 -17.85
C ILE A 411 24.84 -0.53 -18.62
N THR A 412 24.78 -0.53 -19.94
CA THR A 412 25.72 0.21 -20.78
C THR A 412 25.17 1.62 -20.93
N TYR A 413 25.82 2.58 -20.29
CA TYR A 413 25.52 3.99 -20.53
C TYR A 413 25.89 4.35 -21.98
N PRO A 414 25.16 5.28 -22.60
CA PRO A 414 25.57 5.83 -23.90
C PRO A 414 27.03 6.30 -23.84
N ASP A 415 27.81 6.08 -24.90
CA ASP A 415 29.25 6.33 -24.96
C ASP A 415 29.74 7.69 -24.44
N LYS A 416 28.89 8.72 -24.46
CA LYS A 416 29.21 10.05 -23.90
C LYS A 416 29.48 10.08 -22.39
N TYR A 417 29.15 9.00 -21.66
CA TYR A 417 29.40 8.87 -20.21
C TYR A 417 30.43 7.78 -19.88
N SER A 418 30.96 7.09 -20.88
CA SER A 418 31.92 6.00 -20.70
C SER A 418 33.37 6.46 -20.53
N THR A 419 33.64 7.73 -20.76
CA THR A 419 35.00 8.28 -20.55
C THR A 419 35.24 8.50 -19.05
N PRO A 420 36.24 7.86 -18.45
CA PRO A 420 36.58 8.10 -17.04
C PRO A 420 36.82 9.59 -16.79
N ILE A 421 36.31 10.12 -15.69
CA ILE A 421 36.48 11.55 -15.33
C ILE A 421 37.96 11.97 -15.30
N LYS A 422 38.90 11.05 -15.04
CA LYS A 422 40.34 11.30 -15.07
C LYS A 422 40.84 11.81 -16.42
N ASP A 423 40.19 11.40 -17.52
CA ASP A 423 40.63 11.80 -18.87
C ASP A 423 39.93 13.09 -19.33
N GLN A 424 39.03 13.64 -18.54
CA GLN A 424 38.34 14.91 -18.79
C GLN A 424 38.98 16.12 -18.09
N ILE A 425 39.91 15.87 -17.13
CA ILE A 425 40.62 16.92 -16.43
C ILE A 425 42.00 17.06 -17.06
N LYS A 426 42.18 18.09 -17.91
CA LYS A 426 43.49 18.49 -18.39
C LYS A 426 44.31 19.05 -17.22
N PRO A 427 45.64 18.75 -17.14
CA PRO A 427 46.47 19.14 -15.98
C PRO A 427 46.71 20.66 -15.82
N ASN A 428 46.27 21.47 -16.72
CA ASN A 428 46.40 22.94 -16.68
C ASN A 428 45.04 23.58 -16.94
N GLY A 429 44.41 23.98 -15.89
CA GLY A 429 43.19 24.73 -15.64
C GLY A 429 42.58 25.69 -16.66
N ASP A 430 42.74 25.45 -17.97
CA ASP A 430 42.08 26.24 -19.00
C ASP A 430 40.74 25.59 -19.40
N PHE A 431 39.65 26.18 -18.89
CA PHE A 431 38.33 25.91 -19.38
C PHE A 431 38.20 26.53 -20.80
N ASP A 432 38.09 25.69 -21.81
CA ASP A 432 37.80 26.12 -23.17
C ASP A 432 36.37 26.73 -23.18
N ASN A 433 36.31 28.06 -23.24
CA ASN A 433 35.11 28.84 -23.43
C ASN A 433 34.62 28.66 -24.88
N GLN A 434 33.96 27.55 -25.18
CA GLN A 434 33.10 27.49 -26.35
C GLN A 434 31.73 28.07 -25.95
N LYS A 435 31.53 29.30 -26.43
CA LYS A 435 30.28 30.05 -26.37
C LYS A 435 29.15 29.22 -26.98
N ASN A 436 28.22 28.77 -26.15
CA ASN A 436 26.84 28.61 -26.57
C ASN A 436 26.08 29.81 -26.00
N GLU A 437 25.79 30.73 -26.86
CA GLU A 437 24.93 31.88 -26.60
C GLU A 437 23.51 31.41 -26.30
N THR A 438 23.18 31.34 -25.04
CA THR A 438 21.86 31.65 -24.46
C THR A 438 22.09 32.00 -23.00
N ALA A 439 22.63 33.19 -22.78
CA ALA A 439 22.71 33.81 -21.47
C ALA A 439 21.31 34.27 -21.08
N ILE A 440 20.72 33.63 -20.10
CA ILE A 440 19.59 34.22 -19.32
C ILE A 440 20.24 35.23 -18.37
N GLN A 441 20.09 36.51 -18.68
CA GLN A 441 20.39 37.59 -17.74
C GLN A 441 19.37 37.55 -16.60
N VAL A 442 19.83 37.27 -15.42
CA VAL A 442 19.07 37.50 -14.19
C VAL A 442 19.30 38.95 -13.79
N THR A 443 18.37 39.83 -14.14
CA THR A 443 18.25 41.17 -13.54
C THR A 443 17.21 41.11 -12.44
N ASN A 444 17.57 41.61 -11.24
CA ASN A 444 16.66 41.87 -10.14
C ASN A 444 15.51 42.75 -10.60
N GLY A 445 14.29 42.25 -10.64
CA GLY A 445 13.11 43.03 -10.98
C GLY A 445 11.84 42.19 -10.85
N THR A 446 10.97 42.69 -10.02
CA THR A 446 9.58 42.33 -9.74
C THR A 446 8.83 41.69 -10.91
N PHE A 447 8.25 40.51 -10.67
CA PHE A 447 7.38 39.79 -11.58
C PHE A 447 6.03 40.51 -11.70
N VAL A 448 5.69 40.99 -12.88
CA VAL A 448 4.34 41.43 -13.26
C VAL A 448 3.82 40.44 -14.30
N PRO A 449 2.67 39.79 -14.11
CA PRO A 449 2.11 38.89 -15.14
C PRO A 449 1.57 39.73 -16.30
N LYS A 450 1.96 39.42 -17.54
CA LYS A 450 1.26 39.88 -18.72
C LYS A 450 0.04 39.00 -18.99
N GLU A 451 -1.10 39.67 -19.09
CA GLU A 451 -2.33 39.13 -19.69
C GLU A 451 -2.05 38.75 -21.14
N THR A 452 -2.47 37.56 -21.52
CA THR A 452 -2.62 37.18 -22.92
C THR A 452 -4.10 37.15 -23.23
N ASP A 453 -4.53 38.11 -23.99
CA ASP A 453 -5.79 38.14 -24.72
C ASP A 453 -5.88 36.94 -25.68
N GLY A 454 -7.05 36.37 -25.69
CA GLY A 454 -7.81 35.61 -26.62
C GLY A 454 -7.18 34.90 -27.80
N LEU A 455 -7.64 33.68 -28.00
CA LEU A 455 -8.31 33.21 -29.22
C LEU A 455 -8.57 31.69 -29.14
N PHE A 456 -9.87 31.40 -29.22
CA PHE A 456 -10.54 30.13 -29.49
C PHE A 456 -10.44 28.98 -28.46
#